data_0fe43727a1c5cf620b7e3f166b8c0557
#
_entry.id   0fe43727a1c5cf620b7e3f166b8c0557
#
_cell.length_a   1.000
_cell.length_b   1.000
_cell.length_c   1.000
_cell.angle_alpha   90.00
_cell.angle_beta   90.00
_cell.angle_gamma   90.00
#
_symmetry.space_group_name_H-M   'P 1'
#
loop_
_entity.id
_entity.type
_entity.pdbx_description
1 polymer ?
#
loop_
_entity_poly.entity_id
_entity_poly.type
_entity_poly.pdbx_seq_one_letter_code
_entity_poly.pdbx_strand_id
1 'polypeptide(L)'
;MLGWQRAIVEVRWAKAAPANRAVIEPGGALRIGRTERADLVVAADRAMSAVHCEIRWDGETCRVVDLASQDGTWLNGERVDGGEIKNGGWIRAGGTVFAVYLEGATPPRRESGLKGGGQDRLTPLQEDVLAALQVEPEPLFAVLDASRGLRVLEVLRESVEEYQSLYEGIQGEALAMQAPFLVRLPKGARLLEQLVLEGWGKRWGIFLTCRRPFKEVRTHLRRFLMVVNDETGERMYFRFYDPTALRVFLPTCTPRQRAQFFGEIGALLVETKDGEVMRFGAQGTPAVLTARSEVPGL
;
A
#
# COMPACT_ATOMS: atom_id res chain seq x y z
N MET A 1 -19.73 9.63 10.32
CA MET A 1 -20.09 8.21 10.50
C MET A 1 -18.80 7.47 10.65
N LEU A 2 -18.50 6.94 11.85
CA LEU A 2 -17.36 6.04 12.08
C LEU A 2 -17.63 4.78 11.25
N GLY A 3 -17.00 4.70 10.09
CA GLY A 3 -17.10 3.50 9.26
C GLY A 3 -16.38 2.36 9.97
N TRP A 4 -16.92 1.19 9.83
CA TRP A 4 -16.45 -0.09 10.35
C TRP A 4 -14.95 -0.26 10.07
N GLN A 5 -14.11 -0.04 11.08
CA GLN A 5 -12.69 -0.31 10.99
C GLN A 5 -12.46 -1.80 11.03
N ARG A 6 -11.56 -2.30 10.20
CA ARG A 6 -11.12 -3.69 10.19
C ARG A 6 -9.79 -3.81 10.90
N ALA A 7 -9.52 -4.98 11.48
CA ALA A 7 -8.19 -5.28 11.98
C ALA A 7 -7.41 -6.04 10.92
N ILE A 8 -6.13 -5.74 10.79
CA ILE A 8 -5.22 -6.29 9.78
C ILE A 8 -4.07 -6.96 10.50
N VAL A 9 -3.89 -8.25 10.25
CA VAL A 9 -2.79 -9.04 10.80
C VAL A 9 -1.80 -9.31 9.68
N GLU A 10 -0.55 -8.90 9.86
CA GLU A 10 0.52 -9.04 8.88
C GLU A 10 1.69 -9.83 9.45
N VAL A 11 2.14 -10.84 8.73
CA VAL A 11 3.36 -11.57 9.07
C VAL A 11 4.57 -10.67 8.80
N ARG A 12 5.28 -10.26 9.85
CA ARG A 12 6.45 -9.37 9.76
C ARG A 12 7.75 -10.11 9.63
N TRP A 13 7.86 -11.22 10.34
CA TRP A 13 9.04 -12.07 10.29
C TRP A 13 8.64 -13.52 10.46
N ALA A 14 9.06 -14.35 9.51
CA ALA A 14 8.94 -15.80 9.57
C ALA A 14 10.08 -16.43 8.80
N LYS A 15 10.59 -17.56 9.29
CA LYS A 15 11.72 -18.27 8.66
C LYS A 15 11.45 -18.75 7.23
N ALA A 16 10.20 -18.94 6.84
CA ALA A 16 9.81 -19.49 5.54
C ALA A 16 8.32 -19.23 5.19
N ALA A 17 7.74 -18.13 5.60
CA ALA A 17 6.36 -17.80 5.18
C ALA A 17 6.36 -16.73 4.09
N PRO A 18 5.51 -16.85 3.07
CA PRO A 18 5.18 -15.71 2.25
C PRO A 18 4.60 -14.61 3.14
N ALA A 19 4.78 -13.34 2.75
CA ALA A 19 4.14 -12.22 3.44
C ALA A 19 2.62 -12.41 3.36
N ASN A 20 2.04 -13.00 4.40
CA ASN A 20 0.60 -13.24 4.50
C ASN A 20 -0.02 -12.13 5.32
N ARG A 21 -1.07 -11.57 4.80
CA ARG A 21 -1.96 -10.63 5.49
C ARG A 21 -3.33 -11.27 5.62
N ALA A 22 -3.96 -11.06 6.78
CA ALA A 22 -5.35 -11.44 7.03
C ALA A 22 -6.11 -10.22 7.54
N VAL A 23 -7.37 -10.12 7.19
CA VAL A 23 -8.27 -9.04 7.60
C VAL A 23 -9.35 -9.64 8.49
N ILE A 24 -9.63 -8.98 9.60
CA ILE A 24 -10.67 -9.35 10.55
C ILE A 24 -11.74 -8.27 10.50
N GLU A 25 -12.95 -8.66 10.08
CA GLU A 25 -14.12 -7.80 10.11
C GLU A 25 -14.60 -7.59 11.56
N PRO A 26 -15.30 -6.49 11.87
CA PRO A 26 -15.89 -6.27 13.20
C PRO A 26 -16.77 -7.43 13.66
N GLY A 27 -16.55 -7.88 14.90
CA GLY A 27 -17.19 -9.08 15.46
C GLY A 27 -16.51 -10.39 15.06
N GLY A 28 -15.44 -10.33 14.26
CA GLY A 28 -14.71 -11.49 13.77
C GLY A 28 -13.55 -11.93 14.66
N ALA A 29 -13.02 -13.12 14.35
CA ALA A 29 -11.84 -13.68 14.98
C ALA A 29 -10.94 -14.35 13.94
N LEU A 30 -9.64 -14.42 14.22
CA LEU A 30 -8.63 -15.06 13.40
C LEU A 30 -7.77 -15.97 14.27
N ARG A 31 -7.80 -17.25 14.01
CA ARG A 31 -6.91 -18.23 14.66
C ARG A 31 -5.61 -18.33 13.89
N ILE A 32 -4.51 -18.28 14.62
CA ILE A 32 -3.15 -18.40 14.08
C ILE A 32 -2.58 -19.73 14.58
N GLY A 33 -1.93 -20.47 13.69
CA GLY A 33 -1.34 -21.75 14.05
C GLY A 33 -0.54 -22.38 12.92
N ARG A 34 0.02 -23.57 13.22
CA ARG A 34 0.86 -24.32 12.28
C ARG A 34 0.06 -25.22 11.32
N THR A 35 -1.17 -25.54 11.64
CA THR A 35 -1.98 -26.52 10.88
C THR A 35 -3.22 -25.88 10.28
N GLU A 36 -3.87 -26.56 9.35
CA GLU A 36 -5.14 -26.17 8.70
C GLU A 36 -6.34 -26.01 9.66
N ARG A 37 -6.17 -26.29 10.96
CA ARG A 37 -7.15 -25.96 12.00
C ARG A 37 -7.17 -24.48 12.35
N ALA A 38 -6.15 -23.73 11.93
CA ALA A 38 -6.05 -22.29 12.08
C ALA A 38 -6.47 -21.60 10.76
N ASP A 39 -6.94 -20.36 10.86
CA ASP A 39 -7.33 -19.56 9.72
C ASP A 39 -6.10 -18.97 9.01
N LEU A 40 -5.08 -18.57 9.79
CA LEU A 40 -3.78 -18.13 9.28
C LEU A 40 -2.73 -19.21 9.61
N VAL A 41 -2.33 -19.96 8.60
CA VAL A 41 -1.44 -21.11 8.74
C VAL A 41 0.00 -20.73 8.46
N VAL A 42 0.90 -21.01 9.42
CA VAL A 42 2.36 -20.88 9.29
C VAL A 42 3.01 -22.26 9.41
N ALA A 43 2.83 -23.08 8.39
CA ALA A 43 3.22 -24.50 8.42
C ALA A 43 4.73 -24.74 8.66
N ALA A 44 5.57 -23.79 8.24
CA ALA A 44 7.03 -23.89 8.40
C ALA A 44 7.53 -23.62 9.83
N ASP A 45 6.71 -23.03 10.70
CA ASP A 45 7.10 -22.72 12.08
C ASP A 45 6.84 -23.89 13.02
N ARG A 46 7.89 -24.67 13.28
CA ARG A 46 7.81 -25.87 14.15
C ARG A 46 7.58 -25.54 15.63
N ALA A 47 7.91 -24.32 16.08
CA ALA A 47 7.67 -23.88 17.45
C ALA A 47 6.22 -23.42 17.67
N MET A 48 5.49 -23.17 16.59
CA MET A 48 4.09 -22.78 16.67
C MET A 48 3.19 -24.00 16.92
N SER A 49 2.27 -23.90 17.87
CA SER A 49 1.25 -24.93 18.14
C SER A 49 0.29 -25.09 16.94
N ALA A 50 -0.40 -26.23 16.86
CA ALA A 50 -1.35 -26.55 15.79
C ALA A 50 -2.39 -25.44 15.60
N VAL A 51 -2.99 -24.97 16.71
CA VAL A 51 -3.69 -23.69 16.87
C VAL A 51 -3.03 -23.03 18.07
N HIS A 52 -2.46 -21.84 17.89
CA HIS A 52 -1.58 -21.22 18.89
C HIS A 52 -2.27 -20.12 19.67
N CYS A 53 -2.85 -19.16 18.95
CA CYS A 53 -3.58 -18.04 19.53
C CYS A 53 -4.73 -17.62 18.63
N GLU A 54 -5.61 -16.78 19.17
CA GLU A 54 -6.73 -16.20 18.46
C GLU A 54 -6.70 -14.68 18.64
N ILE A 55 -6.87 -13.94 17.54
CA ILE A 55 -7.05 -12.49 17.56
C ILE A 55 -8.54 -12.22 17.31
N ARG A 56 -9.15 -11.43 18.19
CA ARG A 56 -10.55 -11.00 18.10
C ARG A 56 -10.62 -9.50 17.87
N TRP A 57 -11.52 -9.09 17.00
CA TRP A 57 -11.82 -7.70 16.72
C TRP A 57 -13.32 -7.44 16.87
N ASP A 58 -13.76 -6.65 17.84
CA ASP A 58 -15.18 -6.35 18.07
C ASP A 58 -15.66 -5.07 17.36
N GLY A 59 -14.75 -4.32 16.71
CA GLY A 59 -15.01 -3.03 16.08
C GLY A 59 -14.49 -1.84 16.87
N GLU A 60 -14.06 -2.06 18.12
CA GLU A 60 -13.49 -1.04 19.01
C GLU A 60 -12.18 -1.51 19.64
N THR A 61 -12.12 -2.77 20.05
CA THR A 61 -10.99 -3.36 20.78
C THR A 61 -10.45 -4.59 20.05
N CYS A 62 -9.16 -4.59 19.75
CA CYS A 62 -8.47 -5.77 19.25
C CYS A 62 -7.81 -6.52 20.43
N ARG A 63 -8.01 -7.83 20.52
CA ARG A 63 -7.47 -8.65 21.61
C ARG A 63 -6.85 -9.92 21.08
N VAL A 64 -5.74 -10.34 21.69
CA VAL A 64 -5.19 -11.68 21.52
C VAL A 64 -5.54 -12.56 22.71
N VAL A 65 -5.73 -13.85 22.47
CA VAL A 65 -5.93 -14.88 23.49
C VAL A 65 -5.03 -16.07 23.14
N ASP A 66 -4.21 -16.51 24.08
CA ASP A 66 -3.44 -17.74 23.93
C ASP A 66 -4.39 -18.95 24.02
N LEU A 67 -4.20 -19.94 23.15
CA LEU A 67 -5.05 -21.14 23.11
C LEU A 67 -4.30 -22.35 23.70
N ALA A 68 -3.75 -22.17 24.91
CA ALA A 68 -2.93 -23.16 25.60
C ALA A 68 -1.75 -23.62 24.73
N SER A 69 -1.08 -22.67 24.11
CA SER A 69 0.05 -22.94 23.23
C SER A 69 1.27 -23.45 24.00
N GLN A 70 2.08 -24.29 23.37
CA GLN A 70 3.24 -24.91 24.01
C GLN A 70 4.28 -23.87 24.43
N ASP A 71 4.60 -22.91 23.54
CA ASP A 71 5.64 -21.91 23.79
C ASP A 71 5.09 -20.59 24.35
N GLY A 72 3.77 -20.46 24.45
CA GLY A 72 3.10 -19.24 24.90
C GLY A 72 3.04 -18.15 23.82
N THR A 73 2.07 -17.27 23.97
CA THR A 73 1.89 -16.09 23.14
C THR A 73 2.55 -14.90 23.81
N TRP A 74 3.20 -14.06 23.01
CA TRP A 74 3.89 -12.85 23.45
C TRP A 74 3.29 -11.63 22.77
N LEU A 75 2.91 -10.64 23.57
CA LEU A 75 2.37 -9.35 23.10
C LEU A 75 3.37 -8.26 23.46
N ASN A 76 3.91 -7.55 22.45
CA ASN A 76 4.89 -6.47 22.62
C ASN A 76 6.11 -6.86 23.51
N GLY A 77 6.50 -8.13 23.50
CA GLY A 77 7.65 -8.66 24.26
C GLY A 77 7.30 -9.27 25.60
N GLU A 78 6.07 -9.19 26.06
CA GLU A 78 5.61 -9.79 27.30
C GLU A 78 4.79 -11.06 27.02
N ARG A 79 5.01 -12.12 27.81
CA ARG A 79 4.22 -13.35 27.71
C ARG A 79 2.83 -13.10 28.31
N VAL A 80 1.79 -13.49 27.56
CA VAL A 80 0.41 -13.24 27.95
C VAL A 80 -0.47 -14.47 27.72
N ASP A 81 -1.50 -14.65 28.57
CA ASP A 81 -2.62 -15.55 28.29
C ASP A 81 -3.70 -14.85 27.45
N GLY A 82 -3.70 -13.53 27.48
CA GLY A 82 -4.55 -12.66 26.65
C GLY A 82 -4.26 -11.19 26.95
N GLY A 83 -4.58 -10.34 25.97
CA GLY A 83 -4.30 -8.91 26.11
C GLY A 83 -4.91 -8.07 25.00
N GLU A 84 -5.02 -6.76 25.23
CA GLU A 84 -5.45 -5.79 24.24
C GLU A 84 -4.28 -5.41 23.32
N ILE A 85 -4.54 -5.41 22.01
CA ILE A 85 -3.57 -5.05 20.99
C ILE A 85 -3.89 -3.63 20.51
N LYS A 86 -2.95 -2.71 20.66
CA LYS A 86 -3.05 -1.36 20.08
C LYS A 86 -2.60 -1.39 18.62
N ASN A 87 -3.01 -0.37 17.84
CA ASN A 87 -2.56 -0.19 16.47
C ASN A 87 -1.02 -0.20 16.38
N GLY A 88 -0.46 -1.02 15.51
CA GLY A 88 0.98 -1.26 15.38
C GLY A 88 1.56 -2.21 16.43
N GLY A 89 0.74 -2.76 17.33
CA GLY A 89 1.18 -3.78 18.29
C GLY A 89 1.63 -5.07 17.58
N TRP A 90 2.53 -5.82 18.22
CA TRP A 90 3.04 -7.05 17.64
C TRP A 90 2.90 -8.26 18.58
N ILE A 91 2.67 -9.39 17.95
CA ILE A 91 2.49 -10.69 18.60
C ILE A 91 3.60 -11.62 18.12
N ARG A 92 4.22 -12.35 19.02
CA ARG A 92 5.06 -13.49 18.68
C ARG A 92 4.37 -14.79 19.10
N ALA A 93 4.19 -15.67 18.12
CA ALA A 93 3.66 -17.03 18.30
C ALA A 93 4.66 -18.01 17.68
N GLY A 94 5.24 -18.89 18.52
CA GLY A 94 6.39 -19.68 18.12
C GLY A 94 7.58 -18.80 17.72
N GLY A 95 8.16 -19.05 16.55
CA GLY A 95 9.23 -18.26 15.96
C GLY A 95 8.75 -17.15 15.01
N THR A 96 7.45 -16.96 14.86
CA THR A 96 6.88 -15.98 13.91
C THR A 96 6.40 -14.74 14.63
N VAL A 97 6.64 -13.58 14.02
CA VAL A 97 6.18 -12.27 14.51
C VAL A 97 5.10 -11.73 13.57
N PHE A 98 4.00 -11.30 14.15
CA PHE A 98 2.86 -10.69 13.48
C PHE A 98 2.72 -9.25 13.97
N ALA A 99 2.45 -8.31 13.07
CA ALA A 99 1.99 -6.98 13.43
C ALA A 99 0.48 -6.89 13.23
N VAL A 100 -0.16 -6.10 14.08
CA VAL A 100 -1.61 -5.85 14.00
C VAL A 100 -1.82 -4.38 13.76
N TYR A 101 -2.54 -4.06 12.70
CA TYR A 101 -2.92 -2.69 12.35
C TYR A 101 -4.43 -2.57 12.38
N LEU A 102 -4.93 -1.40 12.71
CA LEU A 102 -6.35 -1.06 12.64
C LEU A 102 -6.56 -0.12 11.45
N GLU A 103 -7.51 -0.44 10.61
CA GLU A 103 -7.77 0.30 9.38
C GLU A 103 -8.03 1.78 9.66
N GLY A 104 -7.18 2.67 9.08
CA GLY A 104 -7.29 4.11 9.23
C GLY A 104 -7.20 4.62 10.67
N ALA A 105 -6.52 3.90 11.56
CA ALA A 105 -6.43 4.26 12.98
C ALA A 105 -5.61 5.52 13.23
N THR A 106 -4.59 5.79 12.39
CA THR A 106 -3.76 6.98 12.54
C THR A 106 -4.34 8.14 11.73
N PRO A 107 -4.82 9.20 12.38
CA PRO A 107 -5.37 10.35 11.67
C PRO A 107 -4.29 11.06 10.83
N PRO A 108 -4.68 11.83 9.80
CA PRO A 108 -3.77 12.67 9.04
C PRO A 108 -2.94 13.57 9.95
N ARG A 109 -1.62 13.63 9.69
CA ARG A 109 -0.73 14.49 10.47
C ARG A 109 -1.00 15.96 10.15
N ARG A 110 -1.29 16.75 11.17
CA ARG A 110 -1.39 18.21 11.06
C ARG A 110 0.03 18.77 10.84
N GLU A 111 0.25 19.44 9.73
CA GLU A 111 1.46 20.25 9.57
C GLU A 111 1.36 21.43 10.54
N SER A 112 2.25 21.46 11.54
CA SER A 112 2.34 22.55 12.51
C SER A 112 2.79 23.82 11.79
N GLY A 113 1.88 24.75 11.54
CA GLY A 113 2.19 26.09 11.04
C GLY A 113 1.13 26.78 10.21
N LEU A 114 0.15 26.11 9.67
CA LEU A 114 -0.96 26.75 8.99
C LEU A 114 -2.17 26.88 9.93
N LYS A 115 -2.51 28.13 10.31
CA LYS A 115 -3.78 28.47 10.92
C LYS A 115 -4.91 28.28 9.90
N GLY A 116 -5.31 27.03 9.68
CA GLY A 116 -6.41 26.65 8.84
C GLY A 116 -6.85 25.26 9.30
N GLY A 117 -8.13 25.07 9.58
CA GLY A 117 -8.69 23.85 10.16
C GLY A 117 -8.15 22.60 9.49
N GLY A 118 -7.89 21.55 10.31
CA GLY A 118 -7.38 20.28 9.81
C GLY A 118 -8.17 19.85 8.58
N GLN A 119 -7.47 19.49 7.50
CA GLN A 119 -8.10 18.96 6.28
C GLN A 119 -8.60 17.55 6.57
N ASP A 120 -9.76 17.46 7.23
CA ASP A 120 -10.52 16.22 7.33
C ASP A 120 -11.40 16.01 6.08
N ARG A 121 -11.31 16.92 5.09
CA ARG A 121 -12.07 16.91 3.84
C ARG A 121 -11.19 17.25 2.66
N LEU A 122 -11.52 16.67 1.52
CA LEU A 122 -10.89 17.01 0.26
C LEU A 122 -11.15 18.47 -0.12
N THR A 123 -10.14 19.12 -0.69
CA THR A 123 -10.35 20.40 -1.37
C THR A 123 -11.09 20.18 -2.70
N PRO A 124 -11.72 21.20 -3.30
CA PRO A 124 -12.36 21.05 -4.61
C PRO A 124 -11.42 20.47 -5.68
N LEU A 125 -10.15 20.86 -5.69
CA LEU A 125 -9.15 20.28 -6.60
C LEU A 125 -8.91 18.79 -6.31
N GLN A 126 -8.83 18.38 -5.04
CA GLN A 126 -8.67 16.99 -4.67
C GLN A 126 -9.93 16.15 -4.98
N GLU A 127 -11.12 16.74 -4.88
CA GLU A 127 -12.36 16.10 -5.33
C GLU A 127 -12.33 15.82 -6.84
N ASP A 128 -11.87 16.80 -7.63
CA ASP A 128 -11.69 16.66 -9.08
C ASP A 128 -10.65 15.57 -9.41
N VAL A 129 -9.53 15.54 -8.67
CA VAL A 129 -8.49 14.51 -8.79
C VAL A 129 -9.05 13.13 -8.48
N LEU A 130 -9.76 12.99 -7.36
CA LEU A 130 -10.37 11.72 -6.96
C LEU A 130 -11.35 11.22 -8.02
N ALA A 131 -12.20 12.10 -8.52
CA ALA A 131 -13.15 11.78 -9.59
C ALA A 131 -12.42 11.32 -10.86
N ALA A 132 -11.35 12.01 -11.27
CA ALA A 132 -10.57 11.66 -12.45
C ALA A 132 -9.91 10.27 -12.31
N LEU A 133 -9.43 9.91 -11.12
CA LEU A 133 -8.83 8.59 -10.86
C LEU A 133 -9.90 7.48 -10.81
N GLN A 134 -11.10 7.77 -10.29
CA GLN A 134 -12.18 6.79 -10.15
C GLN A 134 -12.87 6.44 -11.48
N VAL A 135 -12.88 7.34 -12.44
CA VAL A 135 -13.50 7.11 -13.76
C VAL A 135 -12.63 6.29 -14.71
N GLU A 136 -11.37 6.04 -14.38
CA GLU A 136 -10.50 5.19 -15.21
C GLU A 136 -11.16 3.82 -15.41
N PRO A 137 -11.25 3.34 -16.68
CA PRO A 137 -12.02 2.13 -17.00
C PRO A 137 -11.32 0.84 -16.59
N GLU A 138 -10.00 0.87 -16.43
CA GLU A 138 -9.19 -0.30 -16.08
C GLU A 138 -8.86 -0.32 -14.59
N PRO A 139 -8.48 -1.50 -14.03
CA PRO A 139 -8.04 -1.60 -12.65
C PRO A 139 -6.92 -0.61 -12.32
N LEU A 140 -7.10 0.13 -11.23
CA LEU A 140 -6.17 1.14 -10.77
C LEU A 140 -5.16 0.56 -9.78
N PHE A 141 -3.92 1.01 -9.90
CA PHE A 141 -2.82 0.75 -8.98
C PHE A 141 -2.11 2.06 -8.66
N ALA A 142 -1.35 2.06 -7.58
CA ALA A 142 -0.38 3.13 -7.31
C ALA A 142 1.00 2.54 -7.01
N VAL A 143 2.04 3.31 -7.32
CA VAL A 143 3.39 3.04 -6.83
C VAL A 143 3.77 4.17 -5.90
N LEU A 144 3.87 3.85 -4.61
CA LEU A 144 4.09 4.81 -3.53
C LEU A 144 5.52 4.72 -3.02
N ASP A 145 6.13 5.87 -2.81
CA ASP A 145 7.51 6.03 -2.36
C ASP A 145 7.57 6.22 -0.83
N ALA A 146 7.84 5.17 -0.08
CA ALA A 146 7.94 5.25 1.38
C ALA A 146 9.05 6.20 1.87
N SER A 147 10.04 6.54 1.02
CA SER A 147 11.06 7.53 1.39
C SER A 147 10.54 8.97 1.51
N ARG A 148 9.31 9.22 1.06
CA ARG A 148 8.64 10.52 1.22
C ARG A 148 8.18 10.80 2.64
N GLY A 149 8.14 9.80 3.49
CA GLY A 149 7.84 9.92 4.90
C GLY A 149 7.21 8.67 5.49
N LEU A 150 7.34 8.52 6.80
CA LEU A 150 6.75 7.40 7.54
C LEU A 150 5.25 7.23 7.29
N ARG A 151 4.55 8.35 7.03
CA ARG A 151 3.11 8.36 6.82
C ARG A 151 2.69 7.51 5.63
N VAL A 152 3.48 7.46 4.55
CA VAL A 152 3.19 6.60 3.38
C VAL A 152 3.10 5.14 3.79
N LEU A 153 4.02 4.69 4.64
CA LEU A 153 4.06 3.31 5.09
C LEU A 153 2.96 3.01 6.13
N GLU A 154 2.65 3.98 7.01
CA GLU A 154 1.54 3.88 7.97
C GLU A 154 0.22 3.68 7.23
N VAL A 155 -0.07 4.52 6.23
CA VAL A 155 -1.29 4.46 5.42
C VAL A 155 -1.42 3.11 4.70
N LEU A 156 -0.32 2.58 4.14
CA LEU A 156 -0.32 1.26 3.50
C LEU A 156 -0.59 0.12 4.50
N ARG A 157 0.02 0.17 5.68
CA ARG A 157 -0.14 -0.85 6.73
C ARG A 157 -1.54 -0.87 7.31
N GLU A 158 -2.13 0.31 7.47
CA GLU A 158 -3.49 0.51 7.96
C GLU A 158 -4.56 0.40 6.86
N SER A 159 -4.22 -0.04 5.67
CA SER A 159 -5.16 -0.32 4.58
C SER A 159 -5.36 -1.81 4.41
N VAL A 160 -6.52 -2.20 3.90
CA VAL A 160 -6.82 -3.62 3.60
C VAL A 160 -6.39 -4.03 2.20
N GLU A 161 -6.01 -3.09 1.36
CA GLU A 161 -5.63 -3.31 -0.01
C GLU A 161 -4.34 -4.13 -0.12
N GLU A 162 -4.24 -4.91 -1.21
CA GLU A 162 -3.05 -5.68 -1.55
C GLU A 162 -1.90 -4.73 -1.90
N TYR A 163 -0.79 -4.80 -1.15
CA TYR A 163 0.42 -4.06 -1.49
C TYR A 163 1.68 -4.89 -1.32
N GLN A 164 2.72 -4.57 -2.07
CA GLN A 164 4.03 -5.21 -1.95
C GLN A 164 5.15 -4.29 -2.41
N SER A 165 6.31 -4.37 -1.74
CA SER A 165 7.50 -3.65 -2.20
C SER A 165 7.91 -4.08 -3.60
N LEU A 166 8.40 -3.11 -4.39
CA LEU A 166 9.08 -3.41 -5.65
C LEU A 166 10.51 -3.95 -5.45
N TYR A 167 11.11 -3.77 -4.26
CA TYR A 167 12.38 -4.42 -3.93
C TYR A 167 12.18 -5.89 -3.59
N GLU A 168 13.20 -6.70 -3.78
CA GLU A 168 13.24 -8.10 -3.33
C GLU A 168 14.02 -8.23 -2.03
N GLY A 169 13.62 -9.21 -1.23
CA GLY A 169 14.36 -9.58 -0.04
C GLY A 169 14.42 -8.49 1.04
N ILE A 170 13.50 -7.51 0.99
CA ILE A 170 13.45 -6.49 2.03
C ILE A 170 13.12 -7.16 3.35
N GLN A 171 14.11 -7.17 4.22
CA GLN A 171 13.96 -7.52 5.60
C GLN A 171 14.38 -6.33 6.46
N GLY A 172 13.49 -5.94 7.36
CA GLY A 172 13.73 -4.85 8.29
C GLY A 172 13.05 -3.52 7.94
N GLU A 173 12.74 -2.78 8.97
CA GLU A 173 11.98 -1.53 8.93
C GLU A 173 12.69 -0.42 8.16
N ALA A 174 14.01 -0.30 8.34
CA ALA A 174 14.80 0.75 7.70
C ALA A 174 14.78 0.67 6.16
N LEU A 175 14.81 -0.56 5.60
CA LEU A 175 14.70 -0.76 4.16
C LEU A 175 13.27 -0.56 3.66
N ALA A 176 12.27 -0.96 4.45
CA ALA A 176 10.87 -0.72 4.11
C ALA A 176 10.56 0.78 3.97
N MET A 177 11.14 1.62 4.83
CA MET A 177 10.95 3.08 4.78
C MET A 177 11.56 3.76 3.55
N GLN A 178 12.38 3.07 2.77
CA GLN A 178 13.01 3.61 1.56
C GLN A 178 12.52 2.96 0.27
N ALA A 179 11.63 1.99 0.39
CA ALA A 179 11.19 1.22 -0.76
C ALA A 179 9.99 1.84 -1.48
N PRO A 180 9.89 1.67 -2.79
CA PRO A 180 8.63 1.87 -3.50
C PRO A 180 7.73 0.66 -3.31
N PHE A 181 6.44 0.93 -3.07
CA PHE A 181 5.40 -0.09 -2.91
C PHE A 181 4.36 0.01 -4.00
N LEU A 182 4.11 -1.09 -4.70
CA LEU A 182 2.93 -1.25 -5.54
C LEU A 182 1.73 -1.55 -4.64
N VAL A 183 0.62 -0.88 -4.87
CA VAL A 183 -0.67 -1.14 -4.21
C VAL A 183 -1.76 -1.23 -5.25
N ARG A 184 -2.69 -2.17 -5.06
CA ARG A 184 -3.91 -2.30 -5.85
C ARG A 184 -5.01 -1.45 -5.24
N LEU A 185 -5.72 -0.68 -6.07
CA LEU A 185 -6.77 0.22 -5.65
C LEU A 185 -8.12 -0.21 -6.28
N PRO A 186 -8.89 -1.09 -5.64
CA PRO A 186 -10.22 -1.44 -6.11
C PRO A 186 -11.14 -0.21 -6.17
N LYS A 187 -12.19 -0.28 -6.97
CA LYS A 187 -13.22 0.78 -6.98
C LYS A 187 -13.83 0.92 -5.59
N GLY A 188 -13.89 2.16 -5.10
CA GLY A 188 -14.39 2.46 -3.76
C GLY A 188 -13.39 2.18 -2.62
N ALA A 189 -12.12 1.89 -2.94
CA ALA A 189 -11.08 1.74 -1.92
C ALA A 189 -10.93 3.03 -1.12
N ARG A 190 -11.04 2.95 0.20
CA ARG A 190 -10.82 4.09 1.12
C ARG A 190 -9.40 4.62 1.02
N LEU A 191 -8.46 3.73 0.75
CA LEU A 191 -7.06 4.11 0.56
C LEU A 191 -6.90 5.13 -0.57
N LEU A 192 -7.65 5.03 -1.67
CA LEU A 192 -7.56 6.00 -2.77
C LEU A 192 -7.90 7.42 -2.30
N GLU A 193 -9.00 7.59 -1.58
CA GLU A 193 -9.39 8.88 -1.01
C GLU A 193 -8.32 9.41 -0.05
N GLN A 194 -7.77 8.54 0.80
CA GLN A 194 -6.72 8.91 1.74
C GLN A 194 -5.41 9.30 1.03
N LEU A 195 -5.03 8.61 -0.04
CA LEU A 195 -3.86 8.96 -0.85
C LEU A 195 -4.03 10.33 -1.54
N VAL A 196 -5.24 10.66 -1.99
CA VAL A 196 -5.53 11.97 -2.55
C VAL A 196 -5.52 13.03 -1.46
N LEU A 197 -6.19 12.79 -0.33
CA LEU A 197 -6.28 13.74 0.78
C LEU A 197 -4.91 14.10 1.36
N GLU A 198 -4.08 13.10 1.63
CA GLU A 198 -2.83 13.27 2.35
C GLU A 198 -1.59 13.38 1.45
N GLY A 199 -1.61 12.72 0.29
CA GLY A 199 -0.43 12.51 -0.55
C GLY A 199 -0.39 13.35 -1.83
N TRP A 200 -1.54 13.78 -2.35
CA TRP A 200 -1.57 14.59 -3.57
C TRP A 200 -0.91 15.96 -3.37
N GLY A 201 -0.03 16.33 -4.28
CA GLY A 201 0.82 17.52 -4.14
C GLY A 201 2.09 17.30 -3.32
N LYS A 202 2.26 16.13 -2.68
CA LYS A 202 3.45 15.79 -1.86
C LYS A 202 4.39 14.78 -2.53
N ARG A 203 4.12 14.42 -3.77
CA ARG A 203 4.94 13.50 -4.57
C ARG A 203 5.07 12.11 -3.93
N TRP A 204 4.00 11.63 -3.29
CA TRP A 204 4.03 10.32 -2.67
C TRP A 204 4.18 9.18 -3.67
N GLY A 205 3.81 9.40 -4.93
CA GLY A 205 3.94 8.40 -5.96
C GLY A 205 3.17 8.72 -7.23
N ILE A 206 2.94 7.69 -8.02
CA ILE A 206 2.20 7.75 -9.27
C ILE A 206 1.05 6.74 -9.25
N PHE A 207 0.05 6.97 -10.10
CA PHE A 207 -1.02 6.01 -10.34
C PHE A 207 -0.88 5.40 -11.73
N LEU A 208 -1.39 4.19 -11.91
CA LEU A 208 -1.39 3.53 -13.22
C LEU A 208 -2.60 2.62 -13.36
N THR A 209 -3.02 2.40 -14.60
CA THR A 209 -4.07 1.43 -14.93
C THR A 209 -3.48 0.22 -15.63
N CYS A 210 -3.95 -0.98 -15.25
CA CYS A 210 -3.52 -2.22 -15.91
C CYS A 210 -4.53 -3.34 -15.67
N ARG A 211 -4.81 -4.14 -16.71
CA ARG A 211 -5.70 -5.31 -16.60
C ARG A 211 -5.00 -6.56 -16.07
N ARG A 212 -3.68 -6.56 -16.02
CA ARG A 212 -2.91 -7.71 -15.56
C ARG A 212 -3.01 -7.91 -14.05
N PRO A 213 -2.87 -9.16 -13.58
CA PRO A 213 -2.81 -9.46 -12.15
C PRO A 213 -1.70 -8.68 -11.44
N PHE A 214 -1.88 -8.38 -10.15
CA PHE A 214 -0.94 -7.64 -9.31
C PHE A 214 0.51 -8.13 -9.44
N LYS A 215 0.72 -9.45 -9.39
CA LYS A 215 2.06 -10.06 -9.51
C LYS A 215 2.75 -9.74 -10.84
N GLU A 216 2.00 -9.73 -11.95
CA GLU A 216 2.54 -9.40 -13.26
C GLU A 216 2.89 -7.93 -13.39
N VAL A 217 2.01 -7.03 -12.91
CA VAL A 217 2.27 -5.59 -12.84
C VAL A 217 3.53 -5.33 -12.03
N ARG A 218 3.65 -5.94 -10.85
CA ARG A 218 4.84 -5.83 -10.01
C ARG A 218 6.10 -6.31 -10.73
N THR A 219 6.05 -7.46 -11.37
CA THR A 219 7.19 -8.03 -12.11
C THR A 219 7.62 -7.12 -13.25
N HIS A 220 6.65 -6.53 -13.98
CA HIS A 220 6.93 -5.58 -15.04
C HIS A 220 7.64 -4.32 -14.53
N LEU A 221 7.08 -3.66 -13.53
CA LEU A 221 7.61 -2.42 -12.99
C LEU A 221 9.01 -2.57 -12.36
N ARG A 222 9.31 -3.70 -11.78
CA ARG A 222 10.62 -3.98 -11.18
C ARG A 222 11.77 -3.96 -12.18
N ARG A 223 11.52 -4.23 -13.46
CA ARG A 223 12.53 -4.18 -14.52
C ARG A 223 13.10 -2.77 -14.72
N PHE A 224 12.33 -1.74 -14.36
CA PHE A 224 12.69 -0.34 -14.56
C PHE A 224 13.30 0.33 -13.33
N LEU A 225 13.47 -0.38 -12.21
CA LEU A 225 14.15 0.15 -11.04
C LEU A 225 15.63 0.45 -11.29
N MET A 226 16.24 -0.29 -12.22
CA MET A 226 17.62 -0.09 -12.64
C MET A 226 17.66 0.10 -14.16
N VAL A 227 18.26 1.19 -14.58
CA VAL A 227 18.48 1.50 -16.00
C VAL A 227 19.98 1.62 -16.26
N VAL A 228 20.36 1.40 -17.50
CA VAL A 228 21.74 1.61 -17.95
C VAL A 228 21.79 2.97 -18.68
N ASN A 229 22.74 3.80 -18.33
CA ASN A 229 23.02 5.01 -19.08
C ASN A 229 23.68 4.60 -20.39
N ASP A 230 23.07 4.94 -21.53
CA ASP A 230 23.56 4.56 -22.85
C ASP A 230 24.91 5.21 -23.20
N GLU A 231 25.25 6.34 -22.56
CA GLU A 231 26.51 7.05 -22.81
C GLU A 231 27.68 6.52 -21.98
N THR A 232 27.41 6.20 -20.69
CA THR A 232 28.46 5.81 -19.74
C THR A 232 28.50 4.30 -19.48
N GLY A 233 27.47 3.56 -19.86
CA GLY A 233 27.28 2.14 -19.51
C GLY A 233 27.01 1.88 -18.02
N GLU A 234 26.89 2.91 -17.21
CA GLU A 234 26.67 2.79 -15.78
C GLU A 234 25.24 2.42 -15.45
N ARG A 235 25.07 1.56 -14.46
CA ARG A 235 23.76 1.22 -13.93
C ARG A 235 23.33 2.27 -12.93
N MET A 236 22.18 2.88 -13.19
CA MET A 236 21.60 3.92 -12.36
C MET A 236 20.25 3.47 -11.80
N TYR A 237 19.95 3.96 -10.60
CA TYR A 237 18.66 3.76 -9.99
C TYR A 237 17.63 4.74 -10.57
N PHE A 238 16.56 4.20 -11.16
CA PHE A 238 15.53 5.02 -11.79
C PHE A 238 14.25 5.06 -10.92
N ARG A 239 14.00 6.22 -10.33
CA ARG A 239 12.81 6.48 -9.52
C ARG A 239 11.63 6.90 -10.41
N PHE A 240 11.22 6.03 -11.33
CA PHE A 240 10.08 6.30 -12.23
C PHE A 240 8.78 6.60 -11.48
N TYR A 241 8.67 6.19 -10.23
CA TYR A 241 7.53 6.43 -9.36
C TYR A 241 7.52 7.84 -8.72
N ASP A 242 8.53 8.67 -8.97
CA ASP A 242 8.49 10.10 -8.66
C ASP A 242 7.75 10.85 -9.79
N PRO A 243 6.63 11.56 -9.48
CA PRO A 243 5.84 12.26 -10.49
C PRO A 243 6.66 13.24 -11.33
N THR A 244 7.64 13.93 -10.71
CA THR A 244 8.49 14.90 -11.42
C THR A 244 9.45 14.20 -12.37
N ALA A 245 10.09 13.11 -11.92
CA ALA A 245 10.98 12.32 -12.76
C ALA A 245 10.23 11.74 -13.97
N LEU A 246 9.04 11.21 -13.75
CA LEU A 246 8.25 10.59 -14.81
C LEU A 246 7.77 11.61 -15.85
N ARG A 247 7.33 12.80 -15.42
CA ARG A 247 6.93 13.89 -16.33
C ARG A 247 8.06 14.36 -17.23
N VAL A 248 9.29 14.33 -16.75
CA VAL A 248 10.48 14.70 -17.55
C VAL A 248 10.89 13.54 -18.46
N PHE A 249 10.89 12.34 -17.96
CA PHE A 249 11.37 11.15 -18.67
C PHE A 249 10.48 10.74 -19.86
N LEU A 250 9.17 10.62 -19.65
CA LEU A 250 8.26 10.08 -20.68
C LEU A 250 8.26 10.87 -22.02
N PRO A 251 8.36 12.22 -22.04
CA PRO A 251 8.46 12.97 -23.28
C PRO A 251 9.78 12.76 -24.03
N THR A 252 10.85 12.33 -23.33
CA THR A 252 12.17 12.09 -23.96
C THR A 252 12.31 10.67 -24.53
N CYS A 253 11.38 9.79 -24.20
CA CYS A 253 11.40 8.40 -24.67
C CYS A 253 11.18 8.31 -26.18
N THR A 254 12.00 7.51 -26.85
CA THR A 254 11.66 7.04 -28.19
C THR A 254 10.36 6.19 -28.17
N PRO A 255 9.64 6.06 -29.29
CA PRO A 255 8.45 5.22 -29.35
C PRO A 255 8.69 3.77 -28.85
N ARG A 256 9.87 3.22 -29.14
CA ARG A 256 10.25 1.87 -28.67
C ARG A 256 10.45 1.81 -27.15
N GLN A 257 11.17 2.77 -26.58
CA GLN A 257 11.37 2.85 -25.12
C GLN A 257 10.05 3.05 -24.39
N ARG A 258 9.19 3.91 -24.94
CA ARG A 258 7.86 4.17 -24.39
C ARG A 258 6.99 2.92 -24.41
N ALA A 259 6.91 2.21 -25.54
CA ALA A 259 6.19 0.95 -25.66
C ALA A 259 6.73 -0.12 -24.69
N GLN A 260 8.04 -0.20 -24.51
CA GLN A 260 8.66 -1.13 -23.57
C GLN A 260 8.33 -0.77 -22.11
N PHE A 261 8.34 0.52 -21.75
CA PHE A 261 8.03 0.99 -20.40
C PHE A 261 6.56 0.75 -20.05
N PHE A 262 5.66 1.06 -20.96
CA PHE A 262 4.24 0.81 -20.75
C PHE A 262 3.91 -0.70 -20.72
N GLY A 263 4.41 -1.48 -21.68
CA GLY A 263 3.99 -2.89 -21.82
C GLY A 263 2.47 -3.00 -21.89
N GLU A 264 1.87 -3.60 -20.86
CA GLU A 264 0.40 -3.76 -20.71
C GLU A 264 -0.26 -2.68 -19.83
N ILE A 265 0.49 -1.65 -19.42
CA ILE A 265 -0.05 -0.52 -18.69
C ILE A 265 -0.89 0.34 -19.64
N GLY A 266 -2.16 0.55 -19.29
CA GLY A 266 -3.08 1.35 -20.11
C GLY A 266 -2.82 2.84 -20.01
N ALA A 267 -2.56 3.33 -18.81
CA ALA A 267 -2.24 4.72 -18.53
C ALA A 267 -1.35 4.88 -17.30
N LEU A 268 -0.60 5.98 -17.28
CA LEU A 268 0.09 6.50 -16.10
C LEU A 268 -0.53 7.85 -15.75
N LEU A 269 -0.87 8.04 -14.48
CA LEU A 269 -1.52 9.26 -13.99
C LEU A 269 -0.64 9.84 -12.88
N VAL A 270 -0.28 11.10 -13.03
CA VAL A 270 0.63 11.79 -12.13
C VAL A 270 0.13 13.18 -11.81
N GLU A 271 0.49 13.69 -10.64
CA GLU A 271 0.23 15.09 -10.29
C GLU A 271 1.03 16.05 -11.18
N THR A 272 0.42 17.16 -11.61
CA THR A 272 1.10 18.28 -12.25
C THR A 272 1.71 19.20 -11.19
N LYS A 273 2.41 20.26 -11.61
CA LYS A 273 2.89 21.31 -10.69
C LYS A 273 1.74 22.11 -10.07
N ASP A 274 0.62 22.18 -10.80
CA ASP A 274 -0.57 22.93 -10.40
C ASP A 274 -1.59 22.06 -9.63
N GLY A 275 -1.24 20.79 -9.38
CA GLY A 275 -2.04 19.85 -8.61
C GLY A 275 -3.12 19.11 -9.42
N GLU A 276 -3.15 19.27 -10.74
CA GLU A 276 -4.05 18.56 -11.64
C GLU A 276 -3.52 17.13 -11.95
N VAL A 277 -4.35 16.31 -12.59
CA VAL A 277 -3.95 14.96 -13.05
C VAL A 277 -3.44 15.04 -14.49
N MET A 278 -2.18 14.67 -14.70
CA MET A 278 -1.63 14.45 -16.03
C MET A 278 -1.68 12.96 -16.38
N ARG A 279 -2.35 12.64 -17.47
CA ARG A 279 -2.51 11.27 -17.98
C ARG A 279 -1.60 11.04 -19.17
N PHE A 280 -0.78 10.00 -19.10
CA PHE A 280 0.04 9.50 -20.18
C PHE A 280 -0.51 8.15 -20.67
N GLY A 281 -0.72 8.01 -21.96
CA GLY A 281 -0.98 6.73 -22.61
C GLY A 281 0.29 6.13 -23.22
N ALA A 282 0.23 4.87 -23.63
CA ALA A 282 1.33 4.24 -24.36
C ALA A 282 1.63 4.97 -25.69
N GLN A 283 0.61 5.57 -26.28
CA GLN A 283 0.68 6.38 -27.50
C GLN A 283 0.00 7.73 -27.26
N GLY A 284 0.29 8.71 -28.12
CA GLY A 284 -0.32 10.03 -28.06
C GLY A 284 0.39 11.02 -27.16
N THR A 285 -0.14 12.24 -27.12
CA THR A 285 0.31 13.33 -26.26
C THR A 285 -0.26 13.17 -24.86
N PRO A 286 0.45 13.61 -23.81
CA PRO A 286 -0.13 13.65 -22.47
C PRO A 286 -1.34 14.59 -22.43
N ALA A 287 -2.36 14.23 -21.64
CA ALA A 287 -3.55 15.04 -21.41
C ALA A 287 -3.64 15.41 -19.94
N VAL A 288 -4.00 16.66 -19.65
CA VAL A 288 -4.41 17.11 -18.33
C VAL A 288 -5.89 16.80 -18.18
N LEU A 289 -6.24 16.03 -17.15
CA LEU A 289 -7.61 15.69 -16.84
C LEU A 289 -8.17 16.77 -15.91
N THR A 290 -9.19 17.49 -16.38
CA THR A 290 -10.00 18.39 -15.54
C THR A 290 -11.37 17.75 -15.35
N ALA A 291 -11.91 17.72 -14.14
CA ALA A 291 -13.22 17.13 -13.85
C ALA A 291 -14.39 17.84 -14.59
N ARG A 292 -14.11 18.98 -15.22
CA ARG A 292 -15.05 19.74 -16.04
C ARG A 292 -15.02 19.42 -17.54
N SER A 293 -14.28 18.42 -17.98
CA SER A 293 -14.36 17.95 -19.37
C SER A 293 -15.71 17.28 -19.56
N GLU A 294 -16.61 18.03 -20.13
CA GLU A 294 -18.00 17.77 -20.45
C GLU A 294 -18.25 16.32 -20.90
N VAL A 295 -19.31 15.74 -20.36
CA VAL A 295 -20.02 14.65 -21.01
C VAL A 295 -20.36 15.18 -22.42
N PRO A 296 -19.87 14.55 -23.52
CA PRO A 296 -20.34 14.92 -24.86
C PRO A 296 -21.82 14.64 -24.86
N GLY A 297 -22.58 15.70 -25.24
CA GLY A 297 -24.02 15.80 -25.12
C GLY A 297 -24.78 14.61 -25.66
N LEU A 298 -25.89 14.38 -24.99
CA LEU A 298 -27.07 13.67 -25.49
C LEU A 298 -27.53 14.21 -26.84
#